data_baa94c5d46989041243f16a847b19579
#
_entry.id   baa94c5d46989041243f16a847b19579
#
_cell.length_a   1.000
_cell.length_b   1.000
_cell.length_c   1.000
_cell.angle_alpha   90.00
_cell.angle_beta   90.00
_cell.angle_gamma   90.00
#
_symmetry.space_group_name_H-M   'P 1'
#
loop_
_entity.id
_entity.type
_entity.pdbx_description
1 polymer ?
#
loop_
_entity_poly.entity_id
_entity_poly.type
_entity_poly.pdbx_seq_one_letter_code
_entity_poly.pdbx_strand_id
1 'polypeptide(L)'
;MRRPQNSRLRIITIWFLLLTLSVLEIGFFVAAQGQSSKAPIWRADHHMHLASPDLCKLVGECLPSNNPPAVFASDAIRALDEGRVSKGVILSCAYLYGLPSLHLKPAELAVMTRRENEFTAAEVAKYPDRLIGFLSVDPLADSAIDEIRHWRGSQQLIGLKLHFTASAVNIRNARERGQVSKVIAAAAEQDLPIVIHVGGGRFNGADAELFIREVLPSAGSSWVQIAHAGGGMPRQDGNNLAVLRTFAEHIVQNDPATRHVLFDISYVPAPDETPQAAAAVVEQMRRIGIKRFLCGSDFNVLTPLQEIKDVEKLGLTKEELRTLQQNCAPWVCS
;
A
#
# COMPACT_ATOMS: atom_id res chain seq x y z
N MET A 1 -11.99 83.36 2.39
CA MET A 1 -12.43 82.74 3.64
C MET A 1 -12.87 81.31 3.36
N ARG A 2 -12.04 80.30 3.60
CA ARG A 2 -12.46 78.90 3.74
C ARG A 2 -11.59 78.28 4.83
N ARG A 3 -12.22 77.71 5.86
CA ARG A 3 -11.59 77.13 7.05
C ARG A 3 -10.99 75.74 6.71
N PRO A 4 -9.89 75.34 7.36
CA PRO A 4 -9.36 74.01 7.25
C PRO A 4 -10.12 73.10 8.22
N GLN A 5 -10.59 71.95 7.73
CA GLN A 5 -11.22 70.89 8.50
C GLN A 5 -10.30 69.66 8.71
N ASN A 6 -10.03 69.40 9.95
CA ASN A 6 -9.77 68.16 10.62
C ASN A 6 -8.93 67.05 9.94
N SER A 7 -7.61 67.15 10.16
CA SER A 7 -6.66 66.06 9.93
C SER A 7 -6.45 65.12 11.14
N ARG A 8 -7.14 65.37 12.27
CA ARG A 8 -6.93 64.58 13.51
C ARG A 8 -7.83 63.36 13.69
N LEU A 9 -8.90 63.18 12.89
CA LEU A 9 -9.81 62.06 13.02
C LEU A 9 -9.40 60.80 12.19
N ARG A 10 -8.47 60.94 11.24
CA ARG A 10 -8.03 59.83 10.39
C ARG A 10 -6.90 58.98 11.00
N ILE A 11 -6.18 59.44 11.97
CA ILE A 11 -5.04 58.76 12.58
C ILE A 11 -5.51 57.74 13.65
N ILE A 12 -6.61 58.00 14.33
CA ILE A 12 -7.12 57.15 15.41
C ILE A 12 -7.82 55.90 14.82
N THR A 13 -8.42 55.99 13.64
CA THR A 13 -9.10 54.86 12.98
C THR A 13 -8.12 53.86 12.39
N ILE A 14 -6.93 54.26 11.99
CA ILE A 14 -5.92 53.37 11.43
C ILE A 14 -5.24 52.52 12.51
N TRP A 15 -5.05 53.06 13.72
CA TRP A 15 -4.47 52.30 14.83
C TRP A 15 -5.43 51.22 15.41
N PHE A 16 -6.74 51.44 15.34
CA PHE A 16 -7.74 50.45 15.76
C PHE A 16 -7.88 49.32 14.75
N LEU A 17 -7.70 49.55 13.46
CA LEU A 17 -7.73 48.48 12.44
C LEU A 17 -6.47 47.61 12.47
N LEU A 18 -5.31 48.17 12.81
CA LEU A 18 -4.05 47.41 12.92
C LEU A 18 -3.99 46.53 14.19
N LEU A 19 -4.64 46.96 15.29
CA LEU A 19 -4.72 46.15 16.51
C LEU A 19 -5.74 44.97 16.38
N THR A 20 -6.79 45.14 15.58
CA THR A 20 -7.78 44.04 15.36
C THR A 20 -7.27 43.00 14.39
N LEU A 21 -6.43 43.32 13.42
CA LEU A 21 -5.80 42.37 12.53
C LEU A 21 -4.74 41.50 13.23
N SER A 22 -3.95 42.11 14.15
CA SER A 22 -2.94 41.34 14.91
C SER A 22 -3.55 40.36 15.94
N VAL A 23 -4.73 40.65 16.47
CA VAL A 23 -5.44 39.73 17.38
C VAL A 23 -6.14 38.57 16.61
N LEU A 24 -6.57 38.83 15.38
CA LEU A 24 -7.12 37.74 14.53
C LEU A 24 -6.04 36.80 14.00
N GLU A 25 -4.85 37.27 13.65
CA GLU A 25 -3.75 36.40 13.22
C GLU A 25 -3.19 35.54 14.37
N ILE A 26 -3.13 36.06 15.59
CA ILE A 26 -2.72 35.28 16.78
C ILE A 26 -3.81 34.24 17.14
N GLY A 27 -5.09 34.56 16.93
CA GLY A 27 -6.20 33.61 17.15
C GLY A 27 -6.21 32.44 16.17
N PHE A 28 -5.79 32.64 14.90
CA PHE A 28 -5.69 31.57 13.92
C PHE A 28 -4.45 30.67 14.12
N PHE A 29 -3.35 31.21 14.65
CA PHE A 29 -2.14 30.42 14.93
C PHE A 29 -2.25 29.57 16.21
N VAL A 30 -3.08 29.95 17.16
CA VAL A 30 -3.31 29.17 18.39
C VAL A 30 -4.37 28.08 18.19
N ALA A 31 -5.29 28.23 17.22
CA ALA A 31 -6.28 27.19 16.91
C ALA A 31 -5.70 26.00 16.10
N ALA A 32 -4.52 26.15 15.48
CA ALA A 32 -3.85 25.08 14.74
C ALA A 32 -2.94 24.18 15.61
N GLN A 33 -2.74 24.49 16.88
CA GLN A 33 -1.88 23.72 17.81
C GLN A 33 -2.62 22.86 18.83
N GLY A 34 -3.90 22.62 18.66
CA GLY A 34 -4.76 21.96 19.67
C GLY A 34 -5.37 20.61 19.28
N GLN A 35 -4.93 19.94 18.22
CA GLN A 35 -5.21 18.52 18.08
C GLN A 35 -4.16 17.75 18.90
N SER A 36 -4.51 17.47 20.17
CA SER A 36 -3.85 16.42 20.93
C SER A 36 -3.95 15.14 20.09
N SER A 37 -2.87 14.80 19.39
CA SER A 37 -2.79 13.56 18.62
C SER A 37 -2.94 12.42 19.64
N LYS A 38 -4.13 11.82 19.66
CA LYS A 38 -4.35 10.63 20.47
C LYS A 38 -3.30 9.62 20.05
N ALA A 39 -2.65 8.94 21.03
CA ALA A 39 -1.64 7.93 20.74
C ALA A 39 -2.13 6.93 19.70
N PRO A 40 -1.26 6.45 18.78
CA PRO A 40 -1.61 5.45 17.79
C PRO A 40 -2.22 4.20 18.43
N ILE A 41 -3.24 3.62 17.79
CA ILE A 41 -3.86 2.37 18.23
C ILE A 41 -3.36 1.22 17.35
N TRP A 42 -3.21 1.48 16.06
CA TRP A 42 -2.75 0.51 15.08
C TRP A 42 -1.26 0.69 14.81
N ARG A 43 -0.56 -0.42 14.78
CA ARG A 43 0.90 -0.41 14.71
C ARG A 43 1.42 0.02 13.35
N ALA A 44 0.85 -0.51 12.27
CA ALA A 44 1.19 -0.12 10.92
C ALA A 44 0.06 -0.41 9.93
N ASP A 45 0.06 0.34 8.83
CA ASP A 45 -0.61 0.03 7.58
C ASP A 45 0.42 -0.56 6.62
N HIS A 46 0.25 -1.83 6.26
CA HIS A 46 1.22 -2.58 5.46
C HIS A 46 0.95 -2.54 3.96
N HIS A 47 -0.02 -1.73 3.50
CA HIS A 47 -0.38 -1.64 2.11
C HIS A 47 -0.94 -0.26 1.76
N MET A 48 -0.04 0.63 1.35
CA MET A 48 -0.37 1.99 0.92
C MET A 48 0.33 2.30 -0.41
N HIS A 49 -0.24 3.19 -1.20
CA HIS A 49 0.31 3.61 -2.48
C HIS A 49 0.49 5.13 -2.54
N LEU A 50 1.59 5.57 -3.15
CA LEU A 50 1.78 6.91 -3.69
C LEU A 50 1.78 6.83 -5.22
N ALA A 51 1.52 7.93 -5.88
CA ALA A 51 1.52 7.99 -7.34
C ALA A 51 2.04 9.34 -7.81
N SER A 52 3.04 9.33 -8.67
CA SER A 52 3.60 10.56 -9.24
C SER A 52 2.62 11.26 -10.19
N PRO A 53 2.78 12.58 -10.42
CA PRO A 53 1.99 13.29 -11.43
C PRO A 53 2.13 12.67 -12.83
N ASP A 54 3.32 12.19 -13.20
CA ASP A 54 3.59 11.58 -14.50
C ASP A 54 2.83 10.26 -14.66
N LEU A 55 2.84 9.41 -13.63
CA LEU A 55 2.07 8.17 -13.63
C LEU A 55 0.56 8.44 -13.71
N CYS A 56 0.05 9.35 -12.88
CA CYS A 56 -1.38 9.67 -12.84
C CYS A 56 -1.86 10.23 -14.18
N LYS A 57 -1.06 11.07 -14.82
CA LYS A 57 -1.38 11.59 -16.15
C LYS A 57 -1.47 10.45 -17.18
N LEU A 58 -0.48 9.57 -17.24
CA LEU A 58 -0.44 8.47 -18.21
C LEU A 58 -1.58 7.47 -18.00
N VAL A 59 -1.82 7.07 -16.76
CA VAL A 59 -2.92 6.15 -16.41
C VAL A 59 -4.27 6.80 -16.69
N GLY A 60 -4.44 8.09 -16.38
CA GLY A 60 -5.65 8.85 -16.65
C GLY A 60 -5.96 9.01 -18.13
N GLU A 61 -4.95 9.14 -19.00
CA GLU A 61 -5.11 9.16 -20.45
C GLU A 61 -5.61 7.81 -21.00
N CYS A 62 -5.20 6.68 -20.37
CA CYS A 62 -5.62 5.33 -20.77
C CYS A 62 -6.90 4.86 -20.09
N LEU A 63 -7.22 5.39 -18.91
CA LEU A 63 -8.40 5.05 -18.09
C LEU A 63 -9.13 6.33 -17.67
N PRO A 64 -9.77 7.07 -18.60
CA PRO A 64 -10.34 8.41 -18.35
C PRO A 64 -11.36 8.47 -17.22
N SER A 65 -12.07 7.36 -16.94
CA SER A 65 -13.01 7.25 -15.82
C SER A 65 -12.34 7.24 -14.44
N ASN A 66 -11.04 7.02 -14.38
CA ASN A 66 -10.25 6.87 -13.16
C ASN A 66 -9.02 7.80 -13.16
N ASN A 67 -9.15 9.05 -13.62
CA ASN A 67 -8.03 10.00 -13.58
C ASN A 67 -7.68 10.33 -12.10
N PRO A 68 -6.82 9.53 -11.44
CA PRO A 68 -6.51 9.76 -10.04
C PRO A 68 -5.61 10.98 -9.91
N PRO A 69 -5.80 11.81 -8.89
CA PRO A 69 -4.82 12.85 -8.58
C PRO A 69 -3.50 12.20 -8.14
N ALA A 70 -2.40 12.93 -8.33
CA ALA A 70 -1.12 12.55 -7.72
C ALA A 70 -1.27 12.45 -6.20
N VAL A 71 -0.57 11.48 -5.60
CA VAL A 71 -0.64 11.18 -4.16
C VAL A 71 0.77 11.25 -3.59
N PHE A 72 0.95 12.11 -2.61
CA PHE A 72 2.24 12.39 -1.98
C PHE A 72 2.33 11.82 -0.56
N ALA A 73 3.54 11.77 -0.02
CA ALA A 73 3.76 11.30 1.34
C ALA A 73 2.97 12.10 2.40
N SER A 74 2.77 13.40 2.19
CA SER A 74 1.94 14.23 3.08
C SER A 74 0.48 13.77 3.16
N ASP A 75 -0.06 13.23 2.06
CA ASP A 75 -1.43 12.69 2.02
C ASP A 75 -1.51 11.39 2.80
N ALA A 76 -0.50 10.50 2.62
CA ALA A 76 -0.39 9.26 3.38
C ALA A 76 -0.23 9.54 4.89
N ILE A 77 0.61 10.49 5.28
CA ILE A 77 0.78 10.87 6.71
C ILE A 77 -0.52 11.39 7.30
N ARG A 78 -1.24 12.26 6.60
CA ARG A 78 -2.55 12.74 7.06
C ARG A 78 -3.53 11.58 7.26
N ALA A 79 -3.60 10.66 6.30
CA ALA A 79 -4.48 9.49 6.39
C ALA A 79 -4.09 8.55 7.56
N LEU A 80 -2.80 8.34 7.80
CA LEU A 80 -2.30 7.57 8.95
C LEU A 80 -2.68 8.25 10.28
N ASP A 81 -2.54 9.56 10.38
CA ASP A 81 -2.86 10.32 11.59
C ASP A 81 -4.37 10.29 11.89
N GLU A 82 -5.22 10.45 10.87
CA GLU A 82 -6.68 10.30 10.97
C GLU A 82 -7.08 8.88 11.41
N GLY A 83 -6.42 7.85 10.87
CA GLY A 83 -6.61 6.44 11.25
C GLY A 83 -5.96 6.06 12.57
N ARG A 84 -5.16 6.94 13.18
CA ARG A 84 -4.34 6.66 14.37
C ARG A 84 -3.41 5.47 14.16
N VAL A 85 -2.77 5.41 13.00
CA VAL A 85 -1.81 4.40 12.59
C VAL A 85 -0.39 4.94 12.73
N SER A 86 0.52 4.15 13.31
CA SER A 86 1.87 4.61 13.64
C SER A 86 2.77 4.72 12.41
N LYS A 87 2.78 3.72 11.55
CA LYS A 87 3.65 3.63 10.37
C LYS A 87 2.87 3.22 9.12
N GLY A 88 3.39 3.54 7.94
CA GLY A 88 2.86 3.10 6.65
C GLY A 88 3.92 2.46 5.77
N VAL A 89 3.57 1.35 5.12
CA VAL A 89 4.39 0.72 4.08
C VAL A 89 3.91 1.22 2.72
N ILE A 90 4.76 1.96 2.05
CA ILE A 90 4.49 2.56 0.74
C ILE A 90 4.99 1.64 -0.36
N LEU A 91 4.07 1.11 -1.13
CA LEU A 91 4.32 0.23 -2.26
C LEU A 91 4.31 1.07 -3.54
N SER A 92 5.46 1.19 -4.21
CA SER A 92 5.57 1.92 -5.47
C SER A 92 4.56 1.43 -6.50
N CYS A 93 3.96 2.34 -7.26
CA CYS A 93 3.04 2.04 -8.35
C CYS A 93 3.73 1.80 -9.71
N ALA A 94 5.06 1.66 -9.73
CA ALA A 94 5.81 1.49 -10.98
C ALA A 94 5.36 0.27 -11.81
N TYR A 95 4.78 -0.76 -11.19
CA TYR A 95 4.19 -1.91 -11.87
C TYR A 95 3.07 -1.51 -12.86
N LEU A 96 2.42 -0.36 -12.68
CA LEU A 96 1.37 0.11 -13.58
C LEU A 96 1.90 0.45 -14.98
N TYR A 97 3.17 0.79 -15.12
CA TYR A 97 3.77 0.97 -16.44
C TYR A 97 3.85 -0.34 -17.24
N GLY A 98 3.76 -1.51 -16.58
CA GLY A 98 3.63 -2.82 -17.19
C GLY A 98 2.23 -3.15 -17.73
N LEU A 99 1.24 -2.26 -17.58
CA LEU A 99 -0.10 -2.47 -18.15
C LEU A 99 -0.01 -2.64 -19.66
N PRO A 100 -0.51 -3.76 -20.24
CA PRO A 100 -0.46 -3.99 -21.69
C PRO A 100 -1.13 -2.89 -22.52
N SER A 101 -2.12 -2.20 -21.97
CA SER A 101 -2.83 -1.10 -22.63
C SER A 101 -1.97 0.15 -22.86
N LEU A 102 -0.86 0.30 -22.16
CA LEU A 102 0.06 1.43 -22.32
C LEU A 102 0.96 1.28 -23.54
N HIS A 103 1.15 0.06 -24.05
CA HIS A 103 1.98 -0.25 -25.22
C HIS A 103 3.39 0.35 -25.18
N LEU A 104 3.99 0.47 -23.96
CA LEU A 104 5.33 1.03 -23.79
C LEU A 104 6.38 0.11 -24.41
N LYS A 105 7.38 0.72 -25.05
CA LYS A 105 8.57 -0.02 -25.48
C LYS A 105 9.43 -0.41 -24.28
N PRO A 106 10.21 -1.51 -24.35
CA PRO A 106 11.02 -1.97 -23.22
C PRO A 106 11.92 -0.90 -22.60
N ALA A 107 12.55 -0.05 -23.40
CA ALA A 107 13.40 1.04 -22.91
C ALA A 107 12.59 2.16 -22.22
N GLU A 108 11.39 2.47 -22.70
CA GLU A 108 10.49 3.45 -22.08
C GLU A 108 9.97 2.90 -20.74
N LEU A 109 9.54 1.64 -20.71
CA LEU A 109 9.11 0.95 -19.50
C LEU A 109 10.20 1.01 -18.43
N ALA A 110 11.45 0.68 -18.77
CA ALA A 110 12.56 0.70 -17.84
C ALA A 110 12.80 2.11 -17.24
N VAL A 111 12.79 3.15 -18.08
CA VAL A 111 12.98 4.54 -17.64
C VAL A 111 11.83 5.00 -16.73
N MET A 112 10.59 4.69 -17.09
CA MET A 112 9.41 5.13 -16.33
C MET A 112 9.32 4.38 -15.01
N THR A 113 9.61 3.07 -14.99
CA THR A 113 9.70 2.27 -13.77
C THR A 113 10.71 2.88 -12.79
N ARG A 114 11.92 3.22 -13.27
CA ARG A 114 12.95 3.86 -12.47
C ARG A 114 12.49 5.18 -11.87
N ARG A 115 11.90 6.06 -12.66
CA ARG A 115 11.42 7.38 -12.21
C ARG A 115 10.34 7.26 -11.12
N GLU A 116 9.43 6.31 -11.24
CA GLU A 116 8.38 6.11 -10.23
C GLU A 116 8.95 5.55 -8.92
N ASN A 117 9.93 4.66 -9.00
CA ASN A 117 10.65 4.18 -7.83
C ASN A 117 11.46 5.31 -7.18
N GLU A 118 12.13 6.18 -7.97
CA GLU A 118 12.82 7.39 -7.49
C GLU A 118 11.86 8.36 -6.81
N PHE A 119 10.67 8.59 -7.39
CA PHE A 119 9.61 9.39 -6.77
C PHE A 119 9.21 8.79 -5.41
N THR A 120 8.92 7.49 -5.36
CA THR A 120 8.55 6.81 -4.12
C THR A 120 9.64 6.94 -3.06
N ALA A 121 10.90 6.73 -3.43
CA ALA A 121 12.04 6.88 -2.53
C ALA A 121 12.17 8.32 -1.97
N ALA A 122 12.02 9.32 -2.84
CA ALA A 122 12.08 10.72 -2.45
C ALA A 122 10.93 11.12 -1.51
N GLU A 123 9.74 10.60 -1.74
CA GLU A 123 8.57 10.86 -0.88
C GLU A 123 8.73 10.19 0.49
N VAL A 124 9.13 8.91 0.54
CA VAL A 124 9.37 8.18 1.79
C VAL A 124 10.47 8.84 2.62
N ALA A 125 11.54 9.33 1.99
CA ALA A 125 12.65 10.01 2.67
C ALA A 125 12.23 11.28 3.46
N LYS A 126 11.07 11.86 3.16
CA LYS A 126 10.54 13.03 3.90
C LYS A 126 10.03 12.66 5.30
N TYR A 127 9.69 11.41 5.54
CA TYR A 127 9.10 10.91 6.79
C TYR A 127 9.73 9.57 7.22
N PRO A 128 11.04 9.51 7.47
CA PRO A 128 11.79 8.25 7.67
C PRO A 128 11.33 7.46 8.91
N ASP A 129 10.78 8.14 9.92
CA ASP A 129 10.27 7.50 11.13
C ASP A 129 8.84 6.93 10.97
N ARG A 130 8.14 7.31 9.89
CA ARG A 130 6.73 7.02 9.66
C ARG A 130 6.49 6.15 8.43
N LEU A 131 7.31 6.27 7.38
CA LEU A 131 7.10 5.61 6.10
C LEU A 131 8.25 4.66 5.75
N ILE A 132 7.89 3.53 5.17
CA ILE A 132 8.80 2.48 4.71
C ILE A 132 8.47 2.22 3.24
N GLY A 133 9.44 2.32 2.35
CA GLY A 133 9.22 2.20 0.91
C GLY A 133 9.58 0.83 0.34
N PHE A 134 8.82 0.43 -0.66
CA PHE A 134 9.05 -0.74 -1.51
C PHE A 134 9.16 -0.29 -2.97
N LEU A 135 10.20 -0.73 -3.66
CA LEU A 135 10.26 -0.58 -5.11
C LEU A 135 9.25 -1.50 -5.79
N SER A 136 8.95 -1.22 -7.04
CA SER A 136 8.07 -2.08 -7.83
C SER A 136 8.59 -2.23 -9.26
N VAL A 137 8.33 -3.39 -9.85
CA VAL A 137 8.66 -3.72 -11.25
C VAL A 137 7.52 -4.50 -11.89
N ASP A 138 7.44 -4.46 -13.22
CA ASP A 138 6.75 -5.51 -13.97
C ASP A 138 7.65 -6.77 -13.99
N PRO A 139 7.23 -7.90 -13.38
CA PRO A 139 8.08 -9.09 -13.30
C PRO A 139 8.35 -9.74 -14.66
N LEU A 140 7.59 -9.40 -15.70
CA LEU A 140 7.79 -9.92 -17.05
C LEU A 140 8.72 -9.03 -17.90
N ALA A 141 9.07 -7.83 -17.41
CA ALA A 141 9.99 -6.93 -18.12
C ALA A 141 11.44 -7.45 -18.04
N ASP A 142 12.18 -7.35 -19.13
CA ASP A 142 13.60 -7.70 -19.22
C ASP A 142 14.45 -6.88 -18.22
N SER A 143 14.04 -5.64 -17.95
CA SER A 143 14.73 -4.72 -17.02
C SER A 143 14.45 -4.99 -15.53
N ALA A 144 13.52 -5.89 -15.17
CA ALA A 144 13.06 -6.07 -13.79
C ALA A 144 14.20 -6.37 -12.80
N ILE A 145 15.08 -7.31 -13.17
CA ILE A 145 16.18 -7.73 -12.29
C ILE A 145 17.23 -6.62 -12.16
N ASP A 146 17.51 -5.88 -13.23
CA ASP A 146 18.46 -4.77 -13.20
C ASP A 146 17.92 -3.60 -12.35
N GLU A 147 16.62 -3.37 -12.38
CA GLU A 147 15.97 -2.40 -11.50
C GLU A 147 16.11 -2.80 -10.02
N ILE A 148 15.84 -4.06 -9.67
CA ILE A 148 16.02 -4.57 -8.30
C ILE A 148 17.48 -4.41 -7.85
N ARG A 149 18.43 -4.75 -8.71
CA ARG A 149 19.89 -4.61 -8.42
C ARG A 149 20.32 -3.17 -8.23
N HIS A 150 19.75 -2.24 -8.98
CA HIS A 150 20.03 -0.81 -8.83
C HIS A 150 19.74 -0.29 -7.43
N TRP A 151 18.67 -0.78 -6.79
CA TRP A 151 18.27 -0.36 -5.44
C TRP A 151 18.96 -1.12 -4.30
N ARG A 152 19.95 -1.93 -4.60
CA ARG A 152 20.71 -2.67 -3.58
C ARG A 152 21.26 -1.74 -2.51
N GLY A 153 20.93 -2.03 -1.24
CA GLY A 153 21.39 -1.26 -0.07
C GLY A 153 20.66 0.08 0.13
N SER A 154 19.57 0.32 -0.60
CA SER A 154 18.73 1.49 -0.38
C SER A 154 18.18 1.49 1.05
N GLN A 155 18.16 2.68 1.68
CA GLN A 155 17.52 2.90 2.97
C GLN A 155 16.05 3.33 2.83
N GLN A 156 15.65 3.77 1.64
CA GLN A 156 14.31 4.26 1.34
C GLN A 156 13.41 3.17 0.77
N LEU A 157 13.95 2.32 -0.11
CA LEU A 157 13.21 1.22 -0.73
C LEU A 157 13.85 -0.10 -0.28
N ILE A 158 13.26 -0.71 0.74
CA ILE A 158 13.81 -1.88 1.43
C ILE A 158 13.06 -3.18 1.10
N GLY A 159 12.14 -3.16 0.17
CA GLY A 159 11.36 -4.32 -0.26
C GLY A 159 10.90 -4.20 -1.70
N LEU A 160 10.28 -5.26 -2.22
CA LEU A 160 9.78 -5.38 -3.58
C LEU A 160 8.26 -5.54 -3.59
N LYS A 161 7.55 -4.76 -4.42
CA LYS A 161 6.14 -4.97 -4.78
C LYS A 161 6.02 -5.58 -6.16
N LEU A 162 5.23 -6.64 -6.28
CA LEU A 162 4.80 -7.24 -7.56
C LEU A 162 3.28 -7.20 -7.66
N HIS A 163 2.77 -7.06 -8.89
CA HIS A 163 1.33 -7.01 -9.15
C HIS A 163 0.98 -7.85 -10.39
N PHE A 164 0.63 -9.13 -10.18
CA PHE A 164 0.43 -10.09 -11.27
C PHE A 164 -0.69 -9.69 -12.23
N THR A 165 -1.78 -9.12 -11.72
CA THR A 165 -2.90 -8.69 -12.57
C THR A 165 -2.51 -7.53 -13.50
N ALA A 166 -1.83 -6.51 -12.98
CA ALA A 166 -1.40 -5.36 -13.79
C ALA A 166 -0.37 -5.77 -14.86
N SER A 167 0.55 -6.66 -14.50
CA SER A 167 1.56 -7.21 -15.41
C SER A 167 1.02 -8.35 -16.30
N ALA A 168 -0.28 -8.66 -16.23
CA ALA A 168 -0.93 -9.75 -16.96
C ALA A 168 -0.23 -11.11 -16.84
N VAL A 169 0.40 -11.39 -15.68
CA VAL A 169 1.11 -12.66 -15.42
C VAL A 169 0.16 -13.84 -15.53
N ASN A 170 0.51 -14.79 -16.39
CA ASN A 170 -0.14 -16.09 -16.46
C ASN A 170 0.74 -17.14 -15.77
N ILE A 171 0.45 -17.43 -14.51
CA ILE A 171 1.24 -18.38 -13.71
C ILE A 171 1.25 -19.80 -14.29
N ARG A 172 0.26 -20.17 -15.12
CA ARG A 172 0.20 -21.46 -15.82
C ARG A 172 1.18 -21.55 -16.99
N ASN A 173 1.61 -20.39 -17.51
CA ASN A 173 2.65 -20.34 -18.53
C ASN A 173 4.02 -20.57 -17.88
N ALA A 174 4.70 -21.67 -18.22
CA ALA A 174 5.96 -22.07 -17.62
C ALA A 174 7.08 -21.02 -17.81
N ARG A 175 7.10 -20.31 -18.95
CA ARG A 175 8.10 -19.24 -19.24
C ARG A 175 7.88 -18.04 -18.31
N GLU A 176 6.63 -17.58 -18.17
CA GLU A 176 6.30 -16.43 -17.32
C GLU A 176 6.50 -16.78 -15.84
N ARG A 177 6.07 -17.98 -15.42
CA ARG A 177 6.32 -18.50 -14.08
C ARG A 177 7.82 -18.53 -13.76
N GLY A 178 8.63 -19.05 -14.69
CA GLY A 178 10.09 -19.06 -14.54
C GLY A 178 10.71 -17.66 -14.46
N GLN A 179 10.16 -16.68 -15.19
CA GLN A 179 10.62 -15.29 -15.12
C GLN A 179 10.25 -14.66 -13.78
N VAL A 180 9.02 -14.86 -13.28
CA VAL A 180 8.59 -14.42 -11.95
C VAL A 180 9.48 -15.01 -10.86
N SER A 181 9.79 -16.32 -10.94
CA SER A 181 10.70 -16.97 -9.99
C SER A 181 12.09 -16.34 -9.97
N LYS A 182 12.65 -15.96 -11.14
CA LYS A 182 13.95 -15.27 -11.21
C LYS A 182 13.91 -13.88 -10.57
N VAL A 183 12.81 -13.13 -10.77
CA VAL A 183 12.62 -11.81 -10.18
C VAL A 183 12.52 -11.90 -8.65
N ILE A 184 11.76 -12.89 -8.14
CA ILE A 184 11.66 -13.17 -6.70
C ILE A 184 13.02 -13.58 -6.13
N ALA A 185 13.77 -14.45 -6.81
CA ALA A 185 15.11 -14.86 -6.38
C ALA A 185 16.08 -13.66 -6.32
N ALA A 186 16.03 -12.76 -7.31
CA ALA A 186 16.88 -11.56 -7.31
C ALA A 186 16.58 -10.59 -6.15
N ALA A 187 15.34 -10.53 -5.69
CA ALA A 187 14.97 -9.80 -4.48
C ALA A 187 15.47 -10.54 -3.22
N ALA A 188 15.30 -11.85 -3.16
CA ALA A 188 15.74 -12.69 -2.05
C ALA A 188 17.27 -12.68 -1.86
N GLU A 189 18.06 -12.60 -2.94
CA GLU A 189 19.52 -12.40 -2.90
C GLU A 189 19.97 -11.10 -2.20
N GLN A 190 19.03 -10.18 -1.97
CA GLN A 190 19.26 -8.90 -1.28
C GLN A 190 18.47 -8.82 0.03
N ASP A 191 17.95 -9.93 0.52
CA ASP A 191 17.12 -10.02 1.73
C ASP A 191 15.87 -9.11 1.71
N LEU A 192 15.39 -8.71 0.51
CA LEU A 192 14.23 -7.86 0.39
C LEU A 192 12.96 -8.64 0.75
N PRO A 193 12.09 -8.13 1.64
CA PRO A 193 10.74 -8.62 1.77
C PRO A 193 9.93 -8.32 0.49
N ILE A 194 8.98 -9.18 0.17
CA ILE A 194 8.25 -9.12 -1.10
C ILE A 194 6.76 -9.04 -0.82
N VAL A 195 6.07 -8.03 -1.37
CA VAL A 195 4.60 -7.92 -1.35
C VAL A 195 4.07 -8.28 -2.74
N ILE A 196 3.17 -9.26 -2.81
CA ILE A 196 2.64 -9.75 -4.07
C ILE A 196 1.12 -9.64 -4.11
N HIS A 197 0.60 -8.87 -5.06
CA HIS A 197 -0.79 -8.93 -5.46
C HIS A 197 -0.94 -10.07 -6.47
N VAL A 198 -1.37 -11.24 -6.01
CA VAL A 198 -1.55 -12.43 -6.86
C VAL A 198 -2.91 -12.43 -7.58
N GLY A 199 -3.92 -11.83 -6.95
CA GLY A 199 -5.32 -11.94 -7.33
C GLY A 199 -5.77 -11.02 -8.45
N GLY A 200 -7.02 -11.26 -8.87
CA GLY A 200 -7.78 -10.59 -9.91
C GLY A 200 -8.27 -11.61 -10.96
N GLY A 201 -9.57 -11.88 -10.96
CA GLY A 201 -10.36 -12.59 -11.98
C GLY A 201 -9.90 -13.95 -12.52
N ARG A 202 -8.61 -14.19 -12.67
CA ARG A 202 -8.07 -15.42 -13.26
C ARG A 202 -7.27 -16.27 -12.29
N PHE A 203 -6.73 -15.70 -11.23
CA PHE A 203 -5.93 -16.43 -10.26
C PHE A 203 -6.85 -17.12 -9.25
N ASN A 204 -6.79 -18.43 -9.15
CA ASN A 204 -7.66 -19.27 -8.31
C ASN A 204 -6.87 -20.25 -7.45
N GLY A 205 -7.53 -21.17 -6.75
CA GLY A 205 -6.88 -22.14 -5.88
C GLY A 205 -5.85 -23.03 -6.59
N ALA A 206 -6.10 -23.45 -7.82
CA ALA A 206 -5.12 -24.24 -8.59
C ALA A 206 -3.89 -23.41 -8.99
N ASP A 207 -4.06 -22.12 -9.22
CA ASP A 207 -2.94 -21.19 -9.46
C ASP A 207 -2.15 -20.92 -8.18
N ALA A 208 -2.83 -20.86 -7.03
CA ALA A 208 -2.18 -20.76 -5.72
C ALA A 208 -1.34 -22.01 -5.42
N GLU A 209 -1.85 -23.19 -5.72
CA GLU A 209 -1.11 -24.44 -5.60
C GLU A 209 0.18 -24.42 -6.43
N LEU A 210 0.07 -24.00 -7.69
CA LEU A 210 1.20 -23.88 -8.60
C LEU A 210 2.21 -22.82 -8.12
N PHE A 211 1.72 -21.68 -7.61
CA PHE A 211 2.54 -20.62 -7.04
C PHE A 211 3.32 -21.11 -5.82
N ILE A 212 2.65 -21.81 -4.88
CA ILE A 212 3.27 -22.31 -3.65
C ILE A 212 4.37 -23.33 -3.98
N ARG A 213 4.12 -24.20 -4.95
CA ARG A 213 5.08 -25.27 -5.29
C ARG A 213 6.24 -24.82 -6.15
N GLU A 214 6.03 -23.92 -7.11
CA GLU A 214 7.03 -23.65 -8.15
C GLU A 214 7.60 -22.24 -8.11
N VAL A 215 6.93 -21.28 -7.45
CA VAL A 215 7.36 -19.89 -7.42
C VAL A 215 7.84 -19.47 -6.04
N LEU A 216 7.03 -19.72 -5.02
CA LEU A 216 7.29 -19.29 -3.65
C LEU A 216 8.64 -19.80 -3.09
N PRO A 217 9.15 -21.02 -3.41
CA PRO A 217 10.47 -21.45 -2.98
C PRO A 217 11.62 -20.56 -3.45
N SER A 218 11.44 -19.78 -4.54
CA SER A 218 12.44 -18.81 -5.02
C SER A 218 12.68 -17.66 -4.06
N ALA A 219 11.77 -17.41 -3.12
CA ALA A 219 11.94 -16.40 -2.08
C ALA A 219 12.92 -16.82 -0.98
N GLY A 220 13.30 -18.11 -0.90
CA GLY A 220 14.24 -18.61 0.11
C GLY A 220 13.79 -18.30 1.54
N SER A 221 14.58 -17.51 2.26
CA SER A 221 14.29 -17.03 3.62
C SER A 221 13.60 -15.66 3.67
N SER A 222 13.41 -14.99 2.54
CA SER A 222 12.74 -13.69 2.48
C SER A 222 11.26 -13.83 2.85
N TRP A 223 10.75 -12.83 3.55
CA TRP A 223 9.34 -12.76 3.87
C TRP A 223 8.52 -12.40 2.63
N VAL A 224 7.40 -13.09 2.45
CA VAL A 224 6.44 -12.84 1.36
C VAL A 224 5.10 -12.47 1.97
N GLN A 225 4.60 -11.28 1.65
CA GLN A 225 3.26 -10.82 2.00
C GLN A 225 2.34 -10.99 0.79
N ILE A 226 1.29 -11.78 0.95
CA ILE A 226 0.23 -11.94 -0.05
C ILE A 226 -0.84 -10.89 0.21
N ALA A 227 -1.04 -10.01 -0.75
CA ALA A 227 -1.97 -8.89 -0.62
C ALA A 227 -3.43 -9.35 -0.60
N HIS A 228 -4.30 -8.57 0.07
CA HIS A 228 -5.75 -8.70 0.09
C HIS A 228 -6.25 -10.11 0.48
N ALA A 229 -5.57 -10.74 1.44
CA ALA A 229 -5.85 -12.13 1.85
C ALA A 229 -5.90 -13.12 0.67
N GLY A 230 -4.97 -12.97 -0.28
CA GLY A 230 -4.89 -13.82 -1.47
C GLY A 230 -5.84 -13.44 -2.60
N GLY A 231 -6.50 -12.31 -2.47
CA GLY A 231 -7.46 -11.83 -3.45
C GLY A 231 -7.06 -10.55 -4.17
N GLY A 232 -7.96 -10.10 -4.95
CA GLY A 232 -8.02 -8.81 -5.62
C GLY A 232 -9.48 -8.46 -5.84
N MET A 233 -9.78 -7.26 -6.30
CA MET A 233 -11.15 -6.88 -6.65
C MET A 233 -11.55 -7.34 -8.05
N PRO A 234 -12.80 -7.65 -8.32
CA PRO A 234 -13.94 -7.90 -7.42
C PRO A 234 -13.97 -9.35 -6.91
N ARG A 235 -14.52 -9.57 -5.71
CA ARG A 235 -14.56 -10.89 -5.01
C ARG A 235 -15.78 -11.73 -5.31
N GLN A 236 -16.58 -11.37 -6.27
CA GLN A 236 -17.85 -12.01 -6.57
C GLN A 236 -17.74 -13.45 -7.11
N ASP A 237 -16.55 -13.86 -7.55
CA ASP A 237 -16.32 -15.18 -8.16
C ASP A 237 -15.84 -16.27 -7.17
N GLY A 238 -15.61 -15.94 -5.90
CA GLY A 238 -15.14 -16.86 -4.87
C GLY A 238 -13.67 -17.31 -5.03
N ASN A 239 -12.95 -16.82 -6.02
CA ASN A 239 -11.56 -17.21 -6.29
C ASN A 239 -10.62 -16.84 -5.14
N ASN A 240 -10.83 -15.69 -4.50
CA ASN A 240 -10.05 -15.25 -3.35
C ASN A 240 -10.11 -16.23 -2.20
N LEU A 241 -11.31 -16.69 -1.87
CA LEU A 241 -11.50 -17.69 -0.81
C LEU A 241 -10.84 -19.02 -1.18
N ALA A 242 -10.86 -19.43 -2.46
CA ALA A 242 -10.17 -20.60 -2.92
C ALA A 242 -8.65 -20.50 -2.78
N VAL A 243 -8.07 -19.33 -3.12
CA VAL A 243 -6.65 -19.02 -2.92
C VAL A 243 -6.29 -19.12 -1.44
N LEU A 244 -7.05 -18.44 -0.58
CA LEU A 244 -6.79 -18.42 0.86
C LEU A 244 -6.92 -19.82 1.49
N ARG A 245 -7.87 -20.65 1.05
CA ARG A 245 -8.02 -22.06 1.45
C ARG A 245 -6.79 -22.88 1.08
N THR A 246 -6.29 -22.72 -0.15
CA THR A 246 -5.08 -23.44 -0.60
C THR A 246 -3.89 -23.09 0.29
N PHE A 247 -3.64 -21.79 0.56
CA PHE A 247 -2.61 -21.40 1.51
C PHE A 247 -2.84 -21.97 2.91
N ALA A 248 -4.08 -21.96 3.41
CA ALA A 248 -4.42 -22.53 4.72
C ALA A 248 -4.08 -24.01 4.81
N GLU A 249 -4.33 -24.78 3.76
CA GLU A 249 -4.01 -26.21 3.70
C GLU A 249 -2.50 -26.44 3.81
N HIS A 250 -1.69 -25.74 3.03
CA HIS A 250 -0.22 -25.85 3.10
C HIS A 250 0.34 -25.40 4.45
N ILE A 251 -0.18 -24.30 5.02
CA ILE A 251 0.27 -23.78 6.33
C ILE A 251 -0.06 -24.77 7.45
N VAL A 252 -1.27 -25.34 7.47
CA VAL A 252 -1.70 -26.33 8.47
C VAL A 252 -0.85 -27.61 8.38
N GLN A 253 -0.44 -27.98 7.17
CA GLN A 253 0.46 -29.12 6.92
C GLN A 253 1.94 -28.80 7.23
N ASN A 254 2.25 -27.57 7.67
CA ASN A 254 3.61 -27.09 7.92
C ASN A 254 4.53 -27.17 6.68
N ASP A 255 3.97 -26.90 5.49
CA ASP A 255 4.76 -26.85 4.26
C ASP A 255 5.88 -25.82 4.40
N PRO A 256 7.16 -26.23 4.25
CA PRO A 256 8.30 -25.31 4.39
C PRO A 256 8.22 -24.08 3.49
N ALA A 257 7.62 -24.18 2.30
CA ALA A 257 7.45 -23.07 1.37
C ALA A 257 6.63 -21.93 1.96
N THR A 258 5.69 -22.23 2.89
CA THR A 258 4.81 -21.22 3.51
C THR A 258 5.32 -20.67 4.84
N ARG A 259 6.52 -21.04 5.28
CA ARG A 259 7.07 -20.64 6.59
C ARG A 259 7.10 -19.13 6.77
N HIS A 260 7.55 -18.41 5.75
CA HIS A 260 7.73 -16.95 5.74
C HIS A 260 6.62 -16.20 5.00
N VAL A 261 5.41 -16.79 4.95
CA VAL A 261 4.24 -16.15 4.32
C VAL A 261 3.42 -15.39 5.35
N LEU A 262 3.12 -14.13 5.04
CA LEU A 262 2.17 -13.26 5.71
C LEU A 262 1.09 -12.85 4.71
N PHE A 263 0.00 -12.31 5.20
CA PHE A 263 -1.11 -11.77 4.41
C PHE A 263 -1.43 -10.36 4.88
N ASP A 264 -1.84 -9.47 4.00
CA ASP A 264 -2.55 -8.29 4.46
C ASP A 264 -4.05 -8.40 4.15
N ILE A 265 -4.84 -7.66 4.92
CA ILE A 265 -6.30 -7.66 4.81
C ILE A 265 -6.81 -6.39 4.16
N SER A 266 -5.94 -5.64 3.48
CA SER A 266 -6.36 -4.44 2.77
C SER A 266 -7.54 -4.73 1.84
N TYR A 267 -8.56 -3.87 1.91
CA TYR A 267 -9.82 -4.07 1.19
C TYR A 267 -10.57 -5.37 1.55
N VAL A 268 -10.43 -5.84 2.80
CA VAL A 268 -11.15 -6.99 3.35
C VAL A 268 -11.86 -6.59 4.66
N PRO A 269 -13.20 -6.57 4.73
CA PRO A 269 -14.17 -6.92 3.67
C PRO A 269 -14.26 -5.85 2.58
N ALA A 270 -14.59 -6.29 1.36
CA ALA A 270 -15.00 -5.34 0.33
C ALA A 270 -16.34 -4.68 0.70
N PRO A 271 -16.63 -3.45 0.26
CA PRO A 271 -17.85 -2.74 0.64
C PRO A 271 -19.15 -3.46 0.29
N ASP A 272 -19.13 -4.35 -0.71
CA ASP A 272 -20.26 -5.15 -1.20
C ASP A 272 -20.19 -6.62 -0.78
N GLU A 273 -19.25 -6.98 0.12
CA GLU A 273 -19.07 -8.36 0.57
C GLU A 273 -20.22 -8.79 1.49
N THR A 274 -20.75 -10.00 1.22
CA THR A 274 -21.83 -10.55 2.06
C THR A 274 -21.29 -10.98 3.42
N PRO A 275 -22.12 -10.96 4.51
CA PRO A 275 -21.70 -11.44 5.82
C PRO A 275 -21.21 -12.90 5.80
N GLN A 276 -21.76 -13.74 4.92
CA GLN A 276 -21.35 -15.13 4.74
C GLN A 276 -19.96 -15.24 4.12
N ALA A 277 -19.65 -14.41 3.12
CA ALA A 277 -18.32 -14.36 2.50
C ALA A 277 -17.27 -13.87 3.50
N ALA A 278 -17.57 -12.80 4.23
CA ALA A 278 -16.71 -12.29 5.30
C ALA A 278 -16.43 -13.34 6.39
N ALA A 279 -17.46 -14.06 6.86
CA ALA A 279 -17.32 -15.15 7.82
C ALA A 279 -16.44 -16.29 7.29
N ALA A 280 -16.55 -16.64 6.00
CA ALA A 280 -15.71 -17.67 5.38
C ALA A 280 -14.23 -17.24 5.30
N VAL A 281 -13.95 -15.96 5.06
CA VAL A 281 -12.58 -15.40 5.11
C VAL A 281 -12.04 -15.50 6.53
N VAL A 282 -12.80 -15.05 7.53
CA VAL A 282 -12.39 -15.10 8.94
C VAL A 282 -12.12 -16.55 9.41
N GLU A 283 -12.91 -17.52 8.94
CA GLU A 283 -12.63 -18.94 9.20
C GLU A 283 -11.23 -19.33 8.70
N GLN A 284 -10.87 -18.96 7.47
CA GLN A 284 -9.53 -19.27 6.96
C GLN A 284 -8.44 -18.48 7.69
N MET A 285 -8.70 -17.24 8.09
CA MET A 285 -7.76 -16.46 8.92
C MET A 285 -7.46 -17.19 10.24
N ARG A 286 -8.46 -17.79 10.88
CA ARG A 286 -8.29 -18.60 12.09
C ARG A 286 -7.50 -19.87 11.83
N ARG A 287 -7.74 -20.58 10.71
CA ARG A 287 -6.98 -21.75 10.32
C ARG A 287 -5.51 -21.45 10.06
N ILE A 288 -5.21 -20.36 9.39
CA ILE A 288 -3.86 -19.86 9.09
C ILE A 288 -3.17 -19.34 10.35
N GLY A 289 -3.94 -18.76 11.26
CA GLY A 289 -3.49 -18.06 12.46
C GLY A 289 -3.47 -16.54 12.28
N ILE A 290 -4.21 -15.81 13.13
CA ILE A 290 -4.39 -14.34 13.04
C ILE A 290 -3.05 -13.60 13.05
N LYS A 291 -2.01 -14.12 13.68
CA LYS A 291 -0.66 -13.54 13.70
C LYS A 291 0.02 -13.46 12.33
N ARG A 292 -0.48 -14.16 11.32
CA ARG A 292 0.03 -14.06 9.95
C ARG A 292 -0.67 -12.98 9.12
N PHE A 293 -1.67 -12.30 9.71
CA PHE A 293 -2.41 -11.24 9.02
C PHE A 293 -1.97 -9.85 9.50
N LEU A 294 -1.79 -8.96 8.56
CA LEU A 294 -1.34 -7.59 8.72
C LEU A 294 -2.48 -6.64 8.34
N CYS A 295 -2.64 -5.53 9.05
CA CYS A 295 -3.53 -4.47 8.61
C CYS A 295 -2.91 -3.75 7.40
N GLY A 296 -3.72 -3.41 6.42
CA GLY A 296 -3.38 -2.59 5.26
C GLY A 296 -4.65 -1.94 4.74
N SER A 297 -4.57 -0.75 4.16
CA SER A 297 -5.76 -0.03 3.67
C SER A 297 -5.91 -0.05 2.15
N ASP A 298 -4.85 -0.35 1.42
CA ASP A 298 -4.78 -0.09 -0.02
C ASP A 298 -4.99 1.40 -0.33
N PHE A 299 -4.46 2.29 0.56
CA PHE A 299 -4.47 3.73 0.31
C PHE A 299 -3.78 4.00 -1.04
N ASN A 300 -4.38 4.66 -1.97
CA ASN A 300 -5.43 5.68 -1.99
C ASN A 300 -6.83 5.14 -2.39
N VAL A 301 -7.04 3.82 -2.44
CA VAL A 301 -8.39 3.25 -2.71
C VAL A 301 -9.30 3.44 -1.49
N LEU A 302 -8.82 3.04 -0.30
CA LEU A 302 -9.46 3.31 0.98
C LEU A 302 -8.51 4.08 1.89
N THR A 303 -9.05 4.81 2.85
CA THR A 303 -8.23 5.39 3.92
C THR A 303 -7.99 4.37 5.03
N PRO A 304 -6.87 4.45 5.79
CA PRO A 304 -6.67 3.62 6.97
C PRO A 304 -7.85 3.66 7.95
N LEU A 305 -8.45 4.84 8.14
CA LEU A 305 -9.64 4.99 9.00
C LEU A 305 -10.85 4.20 8.48
N GLN A 306 -11.06 4.18 7.17
CA GLN A 306 -12.16 3.43 6.56
C GLN A 306 -11.92 1.93 6.70
N GLU A 307 -10.74 1.45 6.34
CA GLU A 307 -10.36 0.03 6.47
C GLU A 307 -10.50 -0.47 7.91
N ILE A 308 -10.03 0.29 8.89
CA ILE A 308 -10.18 -0.05 10.30
C ILE A 308 -11.65 -0.25 10.70
N LYS A 309 -12.53 0.66 10.27
CA LYS A 309 -13.97 0.54 10.54
C LYS A 309 -14.60 -0.69 9.88
N ASP A 310 -14.10 -1.08 8.73
CA ASP A 310 -14.61 -2.26 8.01
C ASP A 310 -14.07 -3.55 8.62
N VAL A 311 -12.81 -3.58 9.02
CA VAL A 311 -12.20 -4.68 9.79
C VAL A 311 -12.91 -4.93 11.12
N GLU A 312 -13.34 -3.89 11.83
CA GLU A 312 -14.12 -4.02 13.07
C GLU A 312 -15.46 -4.75 12.88
N LYS A 313 -15.98 -4.79 11.64
CA LYS A 313 -17.23 -5.49 11.27
C LYS A 313 -17.01 -6.93 10.81
N LEU A 314 -15.76 -7.38 10.61
CA LEU A 314 -15.45 -8.73 10.11
C LEU A 314 -15.91 -9.89 11.01
N GLY A 315 -16.34 -9.61 12.23
CA GLY A 315 -16.73 -10.68 13.19
C GLY A 315 -15.55 -11.34 13.88
N LEU A 316 -14.41 -10.65 13.94
CA LEU A 316 -13.28 -11.03 14.80
C LEU A 316 -13.64 -10.84 16.27
N THR A 317 -13.12 -11.71 17.14
CA THR A 317 -13.21 -11.51 18.59
C THR A 317 -12.36 -10.29 19.01
N LYS A 318 -12.62 -9.76 20.21
CA LYS A 318 -11.81 -8.64 20.74
C LYS A 318 -10.33 -8.98 20.87
N GLU A 319 -9.99 -10.23 21.11
CA GLU A 319 -8.61 -10.70 21.21
C GLU A 319 -7.95 -10.80 19.83
N GLU A 320 -8.66 -11.36 18.84
CA GLU A 320 -8.20 -11.42 17.44
C GLU A 320 -8.00 -10.02 16.87
N LEU A 321 -8.93 -9.10 17.11
CA LEU A 321 -8.80 -7.71 16.67
C LEU A 321 -7.60 -7.02 17.34
N ARG A 322 -7.40 -7.24 18.65
CA ARG A 322 -6.23 -6.71 19.36
C ARG A 322 -4.92 -7.30 18.81
N THR A 323 -4.91 -8.58 18.48
CA THR A 323 -3.76 -9.22 17.83
C THR A 323 -3.46 -8.54 16.51
N LEU A 324 -4.46 -8.31 15.67
CA LEU A 324 -4.30 -7.65 14.36
C LEU A 324 -3.82 -6.19 14.50
N GLN A 325 -4.34 -5.45 15.49
CA GLN A 325 -3.91 -4.07 15.80
C GLN A 325 -2.41 -3.98 16.15
N GLN A 326 -1.89 -5.01 16.83
CA GLN A 326 -0.51 -5.06 17.29
C GLN A 326 0.43 -5.82 16.35
N ASN A 327 -0.12 -6.53 15.36
CA ASN A 327 0.68 -7.23 14.38
C ASN A 327 1.50 -6.24 13.54
N CYS A 328 2.71 -6.67 13.28
CA CYS A 328 3.65 -5.89 12.49
C CYS A 328 4.59 -6.82 11.74
N ALA A 329 4.81 -6.53 10.49
CA ALA A 329 5.79 -7.28 9.70
C ALA A 329 7.20 -7.09 10.25
N PRO A 330 8.07 -8.12 10.18
CA PRO A 330 9.43 -8.02 10.71
C PRO A 330 10.23 -6.82 10.19
N TRP A 331 10.06 -6.47 8.91
CA TRP A 331 10.74 -5.32 8.30
C TRP A 331 10.17 -3.94 8.69
N VAL A 332 9.09 -3.89 9.45
CA VAL A 332 8.47 -2.64 9.93
C VAL A 332 8.77 -2.41 11.41
N CYS A 333 8.91 -3.48 12.18
CA CYS A 333 9.01 -3.45 13.65
C CYS A 333 10.30 -4.04 14.21
N SER A 334 11.30 -4.23 13.36
CA SER A 334 12.65 -4.59 13.80
C SER A 334 13.36 -3.44 14.53
#